data_3503ab407ca1357108b90e6f035405a5
#
_entry.id   3503ab407ca1357108b90e6f035405a5
#
_cell.length_a   1.000
_cell.length_b   1.000
_cell.length_c   1.000
_cell.angle_alpha   90.00
_cell.angle_beta   90.00
_cell.angle_gamma   90.00
#
_symmetry.space_group_name_H-M   'P 1'
#
loop_
_entity.id
_entity.type
_entity.pdbx_description
1 polymer ?
#
loop_
_entity_poly.entity_id
_entity_poly.type
_entity_poly.pdbx_seq_one_letter_code
_entity_poly.pdbx_strand_id
1 'polypeptide(L)'
;MAFIEKIKLQNFKSHTFFQKKIPSNNVVIHGNNGIGKTNLLESLSFFSNSKGMRANKLENFLQKQNNIQSEFAQAECQLKQSNYSTNISYKIYKQADQISKNFFIDSKKSSNLQIANLVNFIWLSPHMDKIMYEEGSIKKKFIDKIISNLNRDFSKYLSDFKKLSEERIALLINSHDTKWISIVENKMATLFYLILIERRKQIKDLNILAEEKLKLFSSFKINIFNELEKYLPDQKECIAEIEKIFFNNRSLDALIKRNTFSPNTDKVTFFNCTKNLNSELCSTGEQKSILLSIILAFGWMYKQRNIQFILLFDEISSHIDEKNMENFFIEVAKFETQAWYTGTKKNIFQVIDNKAFFIDLA
;
A
#
# COMPACT_ATOMS: atom_id res chain seq x y z
N MET A 1 13.10 14.37 -7.18
CA MET A 1 12.30 14.37 -5.96
C MET A 1 10.90 14.84 -6.29
N ALA A 2 9.86 14.09 -5.87
CA ALA A 2 8.47 14.51 -6.02
C ALA A 2 8.03 15.31 -4.79
N PHE A 3 7.38 16.42 -5.00
CA PHE A 3 7.01 17.38 -3.96
C PHE A 3 5.65 18.01 -4.28
N ILE A 4 4.72 17.96 -3.34
CA ILE A 4 3.43 18.63 -3.46
C ILE A 4 3.62 20.09 -3.06
N GLU A 5 3.55 21.02 -4.04
CA GLU A 5 3.64 22.48 -3.81
C GLU A 5 2.29 23.09 -3.41
N LYS A 6 1.19 22.46 -3.81
CA LYS A 6 -0.15 22.94 -3.54
C LYS A 6 -1.12 21.77 -3.43
N ILE A 7 -2.01 21.84 -2.48
CA ILE A 7 -3.14 20.94 -2.32
C ILE A 7 -4.45 21.72 -2.29
N LYS A 8 -5.48 21.19 -2.94
CA LYS A 8 -6.84 21.71 -2.92
C LYS A 8 -7.82 20.56 -2.75
N LEU A 9 -8.75 20.69 -1.80
CA LEU A 9 -9.87 19.76 -1.58
C LEU A 9 -11.18 20.53 -1.73
N GLN A 10 -12.19 19.85 -2.28
CA GLN A 10 -13.52 20.37 -2.41
C GLN A 10 -14.54 19.27 -2.12
N ASN A 11 -15.46 19.52 -1.20
CA ASN A 11 -16.52 18.61 -0.76
C ASN A 11 -15.98 17.21 -0.35
N PHE A 12 -14.79 17.18 0.26
CA PHE A 12 -14.11 15.96 0.63
C PHE A 12 -14.25 15.68 2.12
N LYS A 13 -15.08 14.72 2.51
CA LYS A 13 -15.35 14.35 3.91
C LYS A 13 -15.72 15.57 4.78
N SER A 14 -14.87 15.93 5.76
CA SER A 14 -15.06 17.11 6.63
C SER A 14 -14.69 18.43 5.97
N HIS A 15 -14.04 18.41 4.80
CA HIS A 15 -13.55 19.62 4.14
C HIS A 15 -14.51 20.08 3.03
N THR A 16 -15.27 21.14 3.26
CA THR A 16 -16.07 21.80 2.21
C THR A 16 -15.13 22.42 1.16
N PHE A 17 -14.17 23.17 1.64
CA PHE A 17 -13.09 23.73 0.83
C PHE A 17 -11.82 23.83 1.67
N PHE A 18 -10.72 23.34 1.11
CA PHE A 18 -9.39 23.47 1.72
C PHE A 18 -8.37 23.73 0.62
N GLN A 19 -7.54 24.72 0.79
CA GLN A 19 -6.45 25.02 -0.14
C GLN A 19 -5.24 25.56 0.63
N LYS A 20 -4.06 24.97 0.37
CA LYS A 20 -2.78 25.46 0.93
C LYS A 20 -1.66 25.32 -0.07
N LYS A 21 -0.73 26.30 -0.06
CA LYS A 21 0.61 26.18 -0.65
C LYS A 21 1.52 25.54 0.39
N ILE A 22 2.37 24.63 -0.05
CA ILE A 22 3.25 23.85 0.80
C ILE A 22 4.70 24.21 0.47
N PRO A 23 5.39 24.96 1.31
CA PRO A 23 6.75 25.42 1.05
C PRO A 23 7.84 24.48 1.56
N SER A 24 7.49 23.39 2.25
CA SER A 24 8.44 22.55 2.98
C SER A 24 8.32 21.06 2.64
N ASN A 25 9.43 20.35 2.78
CA ASN A 25 9.47 18.87 2.69
C ASN A 25 8.82 18.18 3.90
N ASN A 26 8.76 18.82 5.05
CA ASN A 26 8.06 18.31 6.22
C ASN A 26 6.78 19.12 6.41
N VAL A 27 5.64 18.44 6.42
CA VAL A 27 4.31 19.04 6.61
C VAL A 27 3.66 18.44 7.84
N VAL A 28 3.37 19.27 8.81
CA VAL A 28 2.73 18.86 10.06
C VAL A 28 1.30 19.41 10.10
N ILE A 29 0.33 18.53 10.18
CA ILE A 29 -1.09 18.85 10.32
C ILE A 29 -1.46 18.64 11.79
N HIS A 30 -1.78 19.70 12.51
CA HIS A 30 -2.17 19.61 13.91
C HIS A 30 -3.56 20.22 14.16
N GLY A 31 -4.12 19.92 15.32
CA GLY A 31 -5.44 20.36 15.74
C GLY A 31 -6.16 19.29 16.56
N ASN A 32 -7.35 19.59 17.03
CA ASN A 32 -8.14 18.71 17.89
C ASN A 32 -8.52 17.39 17.20
N ASN A 33 -8.91 16.38 17.97
CA ASN A 33 -9.41 15.13 17.41
C ASN A 33 -10.74 15.37 16.66
N GLY A 34 -10.91 14.67 15.54
CA GLY A 34 -12.13 14.78 14.72
C GLY A 34 -12.15 15.93 13.71
N ILE A 35 -11.19 16.88 13.74
CA ILE A 35 -11.19 18.07 12.88
C ILE A 35 -10.88 17.79 11.39
N GLY A 36 -10.46 16.57 11.05
CA GLY A 36 -10.20 16.21 9.67
C GLY A 36 -8.73 16.01 9.28
N LYS A 37 -7.79 15.99 10.23
CA LYS A 37 -6.35 15.74 9.96
C LYS A 37 -6.13 14.51 9.09
N THR A 38 -6.63 13.37 9.53
CA THR A 38 -6.55 12.11 8.79
C THR A 38 -7.26 12.18 7.44
N ASN A 39 -8.35 12.94 7.32
CA ASN A 39 -9.06 13.10 6.04
C ASN A 39 -8.19 13.78 4.98
N LEU A 40 -7.33 14.71 5.39
CA LEU A 40 -6.39 15.37 4.50
C LEU A 40 -5.30 14.38 4.03
N LEU A 41 -4.69 13.58 4.93
CA LEU A 41 -3.76 12.52 4.52
C LEU A 41 -4.44 11.45 3.65
N GLU A 42 -5.68 11.11 3.97
CA GLU A 42 -6.44 10.13 3.20
C GLU A 42 -6.66 10.61 1.76
N SER A 43 -6.92 11.92 1.55
CA SER A 43 -7.04 12.49 0.22
C SER A 43 -5.77 12.32 -0.62
N LEU A 44 -4.59 12.44 -0.01
CA LEU A 44 -3.31 12.20 -0.68
C LEU A 44 -3.11 10.71 -0.98
N SER A 45 -3.39 9.84 -0.01
CA SER A 45 -3.23 8.39 -0.18
C SER A 45 -4.08 7.82 -1.31
N PHE A 46 -5.15 8.52 -1.68
CA PHE A 46 -6.08 8.08 -2.72
C PHE A 46 -5.56 8.28 -4.14
N PHE A 47 -4.47 9.05 -4.32
CA PHE A 47 -3.72 9.10 -5.58
C PHE A 47 -2.89 7.82 -5.83
N SER A 48 -2.64 7.01 -4.80
CA SER A 48 -1.96 5.74 -4.96
C SER A 48 -2.80 4.73 -5.74
N ASN A 49 -2.16 3.70 -6.32
CA ASN A 49 -2.86 2.59 -6.98
C ASN A 49 -3.54 1.66 -5.94
N SER A 50 -4.41 2.23 -5.11
CA SER A 50 -5.11 1.52 -4.02
C SER A 50 -6.43 2.18 -3.66
N LYS A 51 -7.11 1.62 -2.65
CA LYS A 51 -8.33 2.21 -2.07
C LYS A 51 -8.04 3.29 -1.01
N GLY A 52 -6.81 3.84 -0.95
CA GLY A 52 -6.40 4.80 0.07
C GLY A 52 -6.05 4.15 1.43
N MET A 53 -5.73 4.99 2.43
CA MET A 53 -5.25 4.55 3.76
C MET A 53 -6.26 3.68 4.50
N ARG A 54 -7.55 4.03 4.45
CA ARG A 54 -8.63 3.35 5.20
C ARG A 54 -9.44 2.35 4.37
N ALA A 55 -9.11 2.19 3.08
CA ALA A 55 -9.82 1.31 2.14
C ALA A 55 -11.36 1.51 2.11
N ASN A 56 -11.80 2.74 2.31
CA ASN A 56 -13.20 3.12 2.36
C ASN A 56 -13.93 2.92 1.02
N LYS A 57 -15.26 2.76 1.07
CA LYS A 57 -16.12 2.88 -0.10
C LYS A 57 -16.09 4.30 -0.64
N LEU A 58 -16.25 4.49 -1.96
CA LEU A 58 -16.19 5.80 -2.62
C LEU A 58 -17.19 6.81 -2.05
N GLU A 59 -18.36 6.37 -1.66
CA GLU A 59 -19.41 7.20 -1.05
C GLU A 59 -18.95 7.89 0.24
N ASN A 60 -18.05 7.29 1.00
CA ASN A 60 -17.54 7.83 2.26
C ASN A 60 -16.55 9.01 2.06
N PHE A 61 -16.16 9.32 0.83
CA PHE A 61 -15.35 10.48 0.50
C PHE A 61 -16.17 11.72 0.19
N LEU A 62 -17.44 11.55 -0.16
CA LEU A 62 -18.37 12.65 -0.39
C LEU A 62 -18.72 13.33 0.95
N GLN A 63 -18.64 14.65 0.98
CA GLN A 63 -19.02 15.41 2.16
C GLN A 63 -20.48 15.17 2.52
N LYS A 64 -20.76 15.07 3.83
CA LYS A 64 -22.12 15.06 4.37
C LYS A 64 -22.32 16.28 5.27
N GLN A 65 -23.29 17.10 4.94
CA GLN A 65 -23.67 18.27 5.73
C GLN A 65 -25.20 18.29 5.87
N ASN A 66 -25.70 18.38 7.10
CA ASN A 66 -27.15 18.40 7.40
C ASN A 66 -27.91 17.23 6.74
N ASN A 67 -27.35 16.01 6.79
CA ASN A 67 -27.87 14.80 6.15
C ASN A 67 -27.91 14.83 4.59
N ILE A 68 -27.41 15.87 3.97
CA ILE A 68 -27.29 15.98 2.51
C ILE A 68 -25.86 15.58 2.13
N GLN A 69 -25.75 14.64 1.21
CA GLN A 69 -24.47 14.23 0.66
C GLN A 69 -24.17 15.03 -0.60
N SER A 70 -22.92 15.51 -0.73
CA SER A 70 -22.50 16.24 -1.93
C SER A 70 -22.53 15.33 -3.17
N GLU A 71 -22.81 15.90 -4.31
CA GLU A 71 -22.81 15.18 -5.61
C GLU A 71 -21.42 14.83 -6.08
N PHE A 72 -20.40 15.55 -5.61
CA PHE A 72 -19.02 15.27 -5.95
C PHE A 72 -18.06 15.59 -4.79
N ALA A 73 -16.91 14.94 -4.83
CA ALA A 73 -15.71 15.30 -4.06
C ALA A 73 -14.50 15.35 -4.98
N GLN A 74 -13.61 16.31 -4.76
CA GLN A 74 -12.41 16.49 -5.57
C GLN A 74 -11.18 16.74 -4.69
N ALA A 75 -10.05 16.13 -5.10
CA ALA A 75 -8.73 16.52 -4.62
C ALA A 75 -7.83 16.83 -5.81
N GLU A 76 -7.03 17.87 -5.66
CA GLU A 76 -6.09 18.36 -6.66
C GLU A 76 -4.76 18.67 -5.98
N CYS A 77 -3.66 18.24 -6.57
CA CYS A 77 -2.31 18.51 -6.11
C CYS A 77 -1.46 19.01 -7.26
N GLN A 78 -0.70 20.08 -7.01
CA GLN A 78 0.39 20.50 -7.87
C GLN A 78 1.66 19.80 -7.43
N LEU A 79 2.12 18.87 -8.26
CA LEU A 79 3.30 18.04 -8.02
C LEU A 79 4.49 18.62 -8.75
N LYS A 80 5.50 19.03 -8.01
CA LYS A 80 6.78 19.47 -8.57
C LYS A 80 7.73 18.29 -8.69
N GLN A 81 8.36 18.17 -9.85
CA GLN A 81 9.39 17.17 -10.14
C GLN A 81 10.54 17.88 -10.86
N SER A 82 11.70 17.99 -10.21
CA SER A 82 12.89 18.64 -10.76
C SER A 82 12.58 19.98 -11.47
N ASN A 83 12.37 19.99 -12.77
CA ASN A 83 12.24 21.21 -13.59
C ASN A 83 10.81 21.48 -14.09
N TYR A 84 9.82 20.67 -13.74
CA TYR A 84 8.43 20.85 -14.18
C TYR A 84 7.43 20.58 -13.05
N SER A 85 6.27 21.22 -13.15
CA SER A 85 5.14 20.99 -12.25
C SER A 85 4.01 20.36 -13.05
N THR A 86 3.38 19.35 -12.47
CA THR A 86 2.26 18.62 -13.04
C THR A 86 1.07 18.71 -12.10
N ASN A 87 -0.11 19.02 -12.61
CA ASN A 87 -1.33 18.97 -11.83
C ASN A 87 -1.92 17.57 -11.88
N ILE A 88 -2.03 16.92 -10.72
CA ILE A 88 -2.73 15.66 -10.58
C ILE A 88 -4.03 15.89 -9.81
N SER A 89 -5.12 15.29 -10.26
CA SER A 89 -6.38 15.39 -9.56
C SER A 89 -7.23 14.11 -9.73
N TYR A 90 -8.15 13.93 -8.81
CA TYR A 90 -9.25 13.01 -8.99
C TYR A 90 -10.57 13.66 -8.58
N LYS A 91 -11.65 13.20 -9.20
CA LYS A 91 -13.01 13.59 -8.87
C LYS A 91 -13.87 12.37 -8.70
N ILE A 92 -14.61 12.32 -7.60
CA ILE A 92 -15.60 11.29 -7.27
C ILE A 92 -16.95 11.91 -7.56
N TYR A 93 -17.80 11.20 -8.29
CA TYR A 93 -19.15 11.66 -8.65
C TYR A 93 -20.18 10.68 -8.17
N LYS A 94 -21.29 11.23 -7.68
CA LYS A 94 -22.52 10.50 -7.46
C LYS A 94 -23.50 10.85 -8.58
N GLN A 95 -23.89 9.87 -9.38
CA GLN A 95 -24.91 10.01 -10.42
C GLN A 95 -25.97 8.94 -10.20
N ALA A 96 -27.14 9.34 -9.78
CA ALA A 96 -28.19 8.44 -9.31
C ALA A 96 -27.63 7.46 -8.26
N ASP A 97 -27.69 6.16 -8.49
CA ASP A 97 -27.22 5.10 -7.57
C ASP A 97 -25.79 4.66 -7.82
N GLN A 98 -25.10 5.28 -8.78
CA GLN A 98 -23.71 4.91 -9.12
C GLN A 98 -22.72 5.95 -8.65
N ILE A 99 -21.64 5.47 -8.05
CA ILE A 99 -20.51 6.33 -7.65
C ILE A 99 -19.28 5.91 -8.45
N SER A 100 -18.76 6.87 -9.19
CA SER A 100 -17.59 6.68 -10.05
C SER A 100 -16.44 7.59 -9.65
N LYS A 101 -15.23 7.23 -10.06
CA LYS A 101 -14.01 8.00 -9.82
C LYS A 101 -13.24 8.16 -11.12
N ASN A 102 -12.86 9.39 -11.44
CA ASN A 102 -11.99 9.72 -12.56
C ASN A 102 -10.72 10.41 -12.07
N PHE A 103 -9.60 10.09 -12.71
CA PHE A 103 -8.31 10.73 -12.49
C PHE A 103 -7.94 11.62 -13.65
N PHE A 104 -7.13 12.66 -13.37
CA PHE A 104 -6.67 13.62 -14.36
C PHE A 104 -5.20 13.96 -14.10
N ILE A 105 -4.45 14.17 -15.19
CA ILE A 105 -3.12 14.76 -15.24
C ILE A 105 -3.21 15.97 -16.18
N ASP A 106 -2.88 17.15 -15.69
CA ASP A 106 -3.00 18.44 -16.42
C ASP A 106 -4.36 18.57 -17.13
N SER A 107 -5.44 18.30 -16.37
CA SER A 107 -6.84 18.34 -16.82
C SER A 107 -7.22 17.29 -17.87
N LYS A 108 -6.30 16.44 -18.33
CA LYS A 108 -6.61 15.33 -19.23
C LYS A 108 -6.96 14.08 -18.44
N LYS A 109 -8.02 13.37 -18.87
CA LYS A 109 -8.43 12.10 -18.23
C LYS A 109 -7.28 11.09 -18.25
N SER A 110 -7.03 10.48 -17.12
CA SER A 110 -5.89 9.60 -16.88
C SER A 110 -6.31 8.36 -16.10
N SER A 111 -5.41 7.42 -15.96
CA SER A 111 -5.57 6.26 -15.08
C SER A 111 -4.83 6.47 -13.77
N ASN A 112 -5.25 5.74 -12.73
CA ASN A 112 -4.53 5.70 -11.46
C ASN A 112 -3.07 5.22 -11.62
N LEU A 113 -2.86 4.28 -12.56
CA LEU A 113 -1.52 3.78 -12.86
C LEU A 113 -0.60 4.88 -13.45
N GLN A 114 -1.14 5.77 -14.29
CA GLN A 114 -0.37 6.90 -14.82
C GLN A 114 0.04 7.88 -13.72
N ILE A 115 -0.82 8.14 -12.73
CA ILE A 115 -0.46 8.96 -11.55
C ILE A 115 0.61 8.24 -10.70
N ALA A 116 0.47 6.93 -10.46
CA ALA A 116 1.47 6.15 -9.72
C ALA A 116 2.86 6.13 -10.41
N ASN A 117 2.93 6.44 -11.72
CA ASN A 117 4.19 6.63 -12.44
C ASN A 117 4.88 7.95 -12.09
N LEU A 118 4.13 8.95 -11.65
CA LEU A 118 4.66 10.25 -11.26
C LEU A 118 5.10 10.22 -9.80
N VAL A 119 4.26 9.67 -8.92
CA VAL A 119 4.52 9.63 -7.48
C VAL A 119 3.79 8.49 -6.82
N ASN A 120 4.47 7.83 -5.88
CA ASN A 120 3.89 6.83 -5.01
C ASN A 120 3.65 7.40 -3.62
N PHE A 121 2.75 6.80 -2.86
CA PHE A 121 2.48 7.16 -1.47
C PHE A 121 2.71 5.94 -0.59
N ILE A 122 3.56 6.11 0.42
CA ILE A 122 3.78 5.12 1.48
C ILE A 122 3.19 5.72 2.75
N TRP A 123 2.43 4.95 3.52
CA TRP A 123 1.80 5.47 4.72
C TRP A 123 1.88 4.52 5.90
N LEU A 124 1.82 5.11 7.07
CA LEU A 124 1.57 4.47 8.35
C LEU A 124 0.33 5.09 8.97
N SER A 125 -0.58 4.28 9.46
CA SER A 125 -1.79 4.74 10.14
C SER A 125 -2.20 3.75 11.23
N PRO A 126 -2.93 4.19 12.28
CA PRO A 126 -3.38 3.30 13.36
C PRO A 126 -4.20 2.11 12.89
N HIS A 127 -4.90 2.23 11.76
CA HIS A 127 -5.64 1.10 11.17
C HIS A 127 -4.75 -0.05 10.70
N MET A 128 -3.46 0.19 10.52
CA MET A 128 -2.50 -0.83 10.08
C MET A 128 -1.99 -1.70 11.22
N ASP A 129 -2.19 -1.30 12.48
CA ASP A 129 -1.75 -2.06 13.65
C ASP A 129 -2.27 -3.50 13.62
N LYS A 130 -3.50 -3.68 13.14
CA LYS A 130 -4.12 -5.00 12.97
C LYS A 130 -3.33 -5.97 12.07
N ILE A 131 -2.54 -5.45 11.12
CA ILE A 131 -1.70 -6.28 10.24
C ILE A 131 -0.74 -7.15 11.07
N MET A 132 -0.33 -6.67 12.25
CA MET A 132 0.67 -7.34 13.06
C MET A 132 0.15 -8.58 13.78
N TYR A 133 -1.16 -8.63 14.10
CA TYR A 133 -1.79 -9.75 14.81
C TYR A 133 -2.82 -10.54 14.00
N GLU A 134 -3.19 -10.05 12.81
CA GLU A 134 -4.13 -10.75 11.93
C GLU A 134 -3.44 -11.87 11.12
N GLU A 135 -4.25 -12.71 10.47
CA GLU A 135 -3.81 -13.86 9.70
C GLU A 135 -2.83 -13.50 8.55
N GLY A 136 -2.00 -14.46 8.17
CA GLY A 136 -0.99 -14.30 7.12
C GLY A 136 -1.53 -13.82 5.77
N SER A 137 -2.83 -14.02 5.47
CA SER A 137 -3.48 -13.52 4.26
C SER A 137 -3.51 -11.98 4.21
N ILE A 138 -3.66 -11.30 5.34
CA ILE A 138 -3.66 -9.83 5.43
C ILE A 138 -2.23 -9.30 5.33
N LYS A 139 -1.28 -9.94 6.03
CA LYS A 139 0.15 -9.64 5.91
C LYS A 139 0.61 -9.75 4.46
N LYS A 140 0.22 -10.83 3.78
CA LYS A 140 0.54 -11.03 2.37
C LYS A 140 -0.04 -9.93 1.46
N LYS A 141 -1.33 -9.58 1.62
CA LYS A 141 -1.94 -8.49 0.85
C LYS A 141 -1.23 -7.15 1.06
N PHE A 142 -0.75 -6.91 2.27
CA PHE A 142 0.04 -5.72 2.58
C PHE A 142 1.37 -5.72 1.82
N ILE A 143 2.11 -6.83 1.86
CA ILE A 143 3.37 -7.00 1.11
C ILE A 143 3.14 -6.91 -0.40
N ASP A 144 2.14 -7.63 -0.94
CA ASP A 144 1.81 -7.61 -2.36
C ASP A 144 1.51 -6.20 -2.89
N LYS A 145 0.82 -5.39 -2.09
CA LYS A 145 0.53 -4.00 -2.44
C LYS A 145 1.81 -3.18 -2.61
N ILE A 146 2.79 -3.39 -1.74
CA ILE A 146 4.04 -2.65 -1.80
C ILE A 146 4.91 -3.16 -2.95
N ILE A 147 5.00 -4.49 -3.14
CA ILE A 147 5.69 -5.09 -4.29
C ILE A 147 5.09 -4.58 -5.61
N SER A 148 3.76 -4.49 -5.69
CA SER A 148 3.05 -3.98 -6.87
C SER A 148 3.43 -2.54 -7.25
N ASN A 149 3.78 -1.72 -6.27
CA ASN A 149 4.26 -0.37 -6.52
C ASN A 149 5.75 -0.34 -6.91
N LEU A 150 6.53 -1.33 -6.48
CA LEU A 150 7.95 -1.47 -6.80
C LEU A 150 8.18 -2.15 -8.16
N ASN A 151 7.30 -3.07 -8.52
CA ASN A 151 7.39 -3.86 -9.76
C ASN A 151 6.01 -3.95 -10.43
N ARG A 152 5.88 -3.32 -11.59
CA ARG A 152 4.60 -3.28 -12.35
C ARG A 152 4.22 -4.63 -12.92
N ASP A 153 5.21 -5.42 -13.33
CA ASP A 153 4.95 -6.76 -13.87
C ASP A 153 4.29 -7.65 -12.82
N PHE A 154 4.67 -7.47 -11.55
CA PHE A 154 4.02 -8.20 -10.45
C PHE A 154 2.51 -7.91 -10.35
N SER A 155 2.10 -6.64 -10.47
CA SER A 155 0.67 -6.28 -10.53
C SER A 155 -0.04 -6.94 -11.70
N LYS A 156 0.63 -7.02 -12.86
CA LYS A 156 0.11 -7.67 -14.05
C LYS A 156 -0.03 -9.18 -13.82
N TYR A 157 0.98 -9.83 -13.26
CA TYR A 157 0.93 -11.26 -12.92
C TYR A 157 -0.25 -11.59 -12.01
N LEU A 158 -0.48 -10.80 -10.95
CA LEU A 158 -1.62 -10.97 -10.04
C LEU A 158 -2.97 -10.80 -10.76
N SER A 159 -3.08 -9.78 -11.62
CA SER A 159 -4.31 -9.50 -12.38
C SER A 159 -4.61 -10.58 -13.41
N ASP A 160 -3.60 -11.01 -14.16
CA ASP A 160 -3.75 -12.02 -15.21
C ASP A 160 -4.01 -13.40 -14.60
N PHE A 161 -3.33 -13.74 -13.49
CA PHE A 161 -3.64 -14.96 -12.74
C PHE A 161 -5.11 -14.98 -12.27
N LYS A 162 -5.62 -13.85 -11.77
CA LYS A 162 -7.01 -13.75 -11.34
C LYS A 162 -7.98 -14.00 -12.49
N LYS A 163 -7.76 -13.40 -13.67
CA LYS A 163 -8.60 -13.60 -14.86
C LYS A 163 -8.60 -15.05 -15.33
N LEU A 164 -7.41 -15.66 -15.43
CA LEU A 164 -7.29 -17.06 -15.81
C LEU A 164 -7.90 -18.00 -14.76
N SER A 165 -7.82 -17.63 -13.48
CA SER A 165 -8.46 -18.35 -12.38
C SER A 165 -10.00 -18.37 -12.52
N GLU A 166 -10.61 -17.24 -12.90
CA GLU A 166 -12.04 -17.12 -13.18
C GLU A 166 -12.42 -17.91 -14.45
N GLU A 167 -11.61 -17.82 -15.52
CA GLU A 167 -11.78 -18.58 -16.77
C GLU A 167 -11.71 -20.09 -16.51
N ARG A 168 -10.70 -20.56 -15.76
CA ARG A 168 -10.56 -21.98 -15.41
C ARG A 168 -11.80 -22.52 -14.71
N ILE A 169 -12.33 -21.82 -13.72
CA ILE A 169 -13.55 -22.25 -13.02
C ILE A 169 -14.75 -22.30 -13.95
N ALA A 170 -14.91 -21.32 -14.81
CA ALA A 170 -16.00 -21.31 -15.81
C ALA A 170 -15.88 -22.52 -16.77
N LEU A 171 -14.68 -22.87 -17.21
CA LEU A 171 -14.43 -24.04 -18.06
C LEU A 171 -14.70 -25.34 -17.32
N LEU A 172 -14.27 -25.49 -16.08
CA LEU A 172 -14.50 -26.67 -15.26
C LEU A 172 -15.99 -26.95 -15.00
N ILE A 173 -16.82 -25.90 -14.94
CA ILE A 173 -18.27 -26.03 -14.69
C ILE A 173 -19.04 -26.25 -15.99
N ASN A 174 -18.71 -25.52 -17.08
CA ASN A 174 -19.54 -25.39 -18.26
C ASN A 174 -19.00 -26.12 -19.49
N SER A 175 -17.75 -26.59 -19.45
CA SER A 175 -17.09 -27.21 -20.62
C SER A 175 -16.42 -28.52 -20.21
N HIS A 176 -16.41 -29.47 -21.18
CA HIS A 176 -15.65 -30.72 -21.06
C HIS A 176 -14.35 -30.70 -21.90
N ASP A 177 -13.93 -29.54 -22.40
CA ASP A 177 -12.71 -29.41 -23.18
C ASP A 177 -11.47 -29.45 -22.28
N THR A 178 -10.99 -30.65 -22.02
CA THR A 178 -9.82 -30.92 -21.19
C THR A 178 -8.54 -30.32 -21.77
N LYS A 179 -8.43 -30.13 -23.08
CA LYS A 179 -7.27 -29.53 -23.73
C LYS A 179 -7.21 -28.05 -23.43
N TRP A 180 -8.33 -27.33 -23.56
CA TRP A 180 -8.40 -25.91 -23.25
C TRP A 180 -8.13 -25.65 -21.76
N ILE A 181 -8.72 -26.45 -20.88
CA ILE A 181 -8.45 -26.38 -19.43
C ILE A 181 -6.95 -26.51 -19.16
N SER A 182 -6.27 -27.49 -19.78
CA SER A 182 -4.83 -27.68 -19.57
C SER A 182 -4.00 -26.49 -20.08
N ILE A 183 -4.38 -25.83 -21.17
CA ILE A 183 -3.71 -24.62 -21.68
C ILE A 183 -3.85 -23.47 -20.66
N VAL A 184 -5.05 -23.29 -20.09
CA VAL A 184 -5.26 -22.25 -19.05
C VAL A 184 -4.46 -22.56 -17.81
N GLU A 185 -4.43 -23.82 -17.36
CA GLU A 185 -3.66 -24.27 -16.19
C GLU A 185 -2.14 -24.06 -16.35
N ASN A 186 -1.58 -24.33 -17.54
CA ASN A 186 -0.18 -24.07 -17.84
C ASN A 186 0.15 -22.56 -17.73
N LYS A 187 -0.69 -21.69 -18.30
CA LYS A 187 -0.52 -20.23 -18.15
C LYS A 187 -0.64 -19.79 -16.69
N MET A 188 -1.60 -20.35 -15.95
CA MET A 188 -1.76 -20.08 -14.52
C MET A 188 -0.53 -20.54 -13.72
N ALA A 189 0.00 -21.73 -14.01
CA ALA A 189 1.19 -22.26 -13.31
C ALA A 189 2.42 -21.39 -13.54
N THR A 190 2.62 -20.93 -14.77
CA THR A 190 3.70 -19.98 -15.09
C THR A 190 3.58 -18.67 -14.31
N LEU A 191 2.38 -18.06 -14.28
CA LEU A 191 2.15 -16.84 -13.52
C LEU A 191 2.30 -17.06 -12.01
N PHE A 192 1.84 -18.21 -11.51
CA PHE A 192 1.99 -18.58 -10.12
C PHE A 192 3.47 -18.62 -9.71
N TYR A 193 4.30 -19.32 -10.48
CA TYR A 193 5.74 -19.35 -10.26
C TYR A 193 6.35 -17.95 -10.22
N LEU A 194 6.04 -17.09 -11.21
CA LEU A 194 6.55 -15.72 -11.26
C LEU A 194 6.14 -14.89 -10.04
N ILE A 195 4.92 -15.06 -9.55
CA ILE A 195 4.45 -14.40 -8.32
C ILE A 195 5.25 -14.88 -7.10
N LEU A 196 5.47 -16.19 -6.98
CA LEU A 196 6.23 -16.76 -5.86
C LEU A 196 7.66 -16.25 -5.80
N ILE A 197 8.36 -16.27 -6.94
CA ILE A 197 9.75 -15.82 -7.04
C ILE A 197 9.87 -14.33 -6.74
N GLU A 198 8.98 -13.52 -7.30
CA GLU A 198 9.03 -12.07 -7.09
C GLU A 198 8.79 -11.69 -5.63
N ARG A 199 7.82 -12.32 -4.95
CA ARG A 199 7.62 -12.11 -3.51
C ARG A 199 8.88 -12.39 -2.71
N ARG A 200 9.54 -13.54 -2.96
CA ARG A 200 10.74 -13.95 -2.22
C ARG A 200 11.89 -13.01 -2.45
N LYS A 201 12.10 -12.61 -3.70
CA LYS A 201 13.12 -11.63 -4.07
C LYS A 201 12.90 -10.31 -3.31
N GLN A 202 11.70 -9.76 -3.35
CA GLN A 202 11.40 -8.48 -2.72
C GLN A 202 11.49 -8.54 -1.19
N ILE A 203 11.03 -9.64 -0.58
CA ILE A 203 11.15 -9.85 0.87
C ILE A 203 12.60 -10.01 1.29
N LYS A 204 13.41 -10.72 0.51
CA LYS A 204 14.85 -10.86 0.77
C LYS A 204 15.55 -9.50 0.73
N ASP A 205 15.31 -8.72 -0.32
CA ASP A 205 15.87 -7.36 -0.46
C ASP A 205 15.46 -6.47 0.72
N LEU A 206 14.19 -6.53 1.13
CA LEU A 206 13.68 -5.77 2.26
C LEU A 206 14.37 -6.15 3.58
N ASN A 207 14.51 -7.43 3.86
CA ASN A 207 15.15 -7.91 5.08
C ASN A 207 16.63 -7.45 5.16
N ILE A 208 17.37 -7.54 4.05
CA ILE A 208 18.75 -7.05 3.96
C ILE A 208 18.81 -5.54 4.23
N LEU A 209 17.97 -4.76 3.56
CA LEU A 209 17.91 -3.31 3.76
C LEU A 209 17.54 -2.89 5.17
N ALA A 210 16.62 -3.61 5.80
CA ALA A 210 16.24 -3.34 7.19
C ALA A 210 17.42 -3.55 8.13
N GLU A 211 18.17 -4.63 7.96
CA GLU A 211 19.36 -4.95 8.76
C GLU A 211 20.48 -3.90 8.57
N GLU A 212 20.71 -3.48 7.33
CA GLU A 212 21.78 -2.52 7.01
C GLU A 212 21.44 -1.09 7.45
N LYS A 213 20.22 -0.63 7.23
CA LYS A 213 19.82 0.79 7.34
C LYS A 213 19.14 1.15 8.66
N LEU A 214 18.39 0.23 9.27
CA LEU A 214 17.51 0.53 10.39
C LEU A 214 18.04 0.07 11.75
N LYS A 215 19.35 0.23 12.00
CA LYS A 215 20.03 -0.24 13.25
C LYS A 215 19.47 0.37 14.55
N LEU A 216 18.84 1.54 14.47
CA LEU A 216 18.25 2.23 15.62
C LEU A 216 16.76 1.88 15.82
N PHE A 217 16.19 1.04 14.97
CA PHE A 217 14.79 0.65 15.01
C PHE A 217 14.63 -0.84 15.36
N SER A 218 13.38 -1.26 15.57
CA SER A 218 13.10 -2.66 15.88
C SER A 218 13.60 -3.59 14.78
N SER A 219 14.50 -4.49 15.15
CA SER A 219 15.00 -5.51 14.24
C SER A 219 13.89 -6.52 13.94
N PHE A 220 13.58 -6.71 12.67
CA PHE A 220 12.55 -7.61 12.21
C PHE A 220 13.01 -8.45 11.02
N LYS A 221 12.29 -9.53 10.77
CA LYS A 221 12.41 -10.34 9.56
C LYS A 221 11.03 -10.71 9.04
N ILE A 222 10.84 -10.58 7.75
CA ILE A 222 9.65 -11.09 7.07
C ILE A 222 10.01 -12.48 6.54
N ASN A 223 9.23 -13.48 6.93
CA ASN A 223 9.36 -14.83 6.40
C ASN A 223 8.17 -15.15 5.51
N ILE A 224 8.42 -15.91 4.46
CA ILE A 224 7.42 -16.40 3.53
C ILE A 224 7.62 -17.90 3.33
N PHE A 225 6.53 -18.64 3.38
CA PHE A 225 6.53 -20.10 3.26
C PHE A 225 5.45 -20.56 2.28
N ASN A 226 5.79 -21.55 1.48
CA ASN A 226 4.87 -22.24 0.60
C ASN A 226 5.25 -23.71 0.52
N GLU A 227 4.31 -24.60 0.26
CA GLU A 227 4.57 -26.04 0.06
C GLU A 227 5.43 -26.33 -1.19
N LEU A 228 5.55 -25.36 -2.10
CA LEU A 228 6.39 -25.47 -3.29
C LEU A 228 7.85 -25.07 -3.08
N GLU A 229 8.28 -24.71 -1.85
CA GLU A 229 9.65 -24.21 -1.58
C GLU A 229 10.75 -25.09 -2.16
N LYS A 230 10.60 -26.40 -2.08
CA LYS A 230 11.58 -27.36 -2.58
C LYS A 230 11.72 -27.38 -4.11
N TYR A 231 10.70 -26.94 -4.84
CA TYR A 231 10.67 -26.90 -6.29
C TYR A 231 11.09 -25.54 -6.88
N LEU A 232 11.06 -24.47 -6.06
CA LEU A 232 11.34 -23.10 -6.53
C LEU A 232 12.71 -22.92 -7.24
N PRO A 233 13.79 -23.65 -6.88
CA PRO A 233 15.06 -23.52 -7.57
C PRO A 233 15.03 -23.92 -9.05
N ASP A 234 14.15 -24.86 -9.44
CA ASP A 234 13.96 -25.27 -10.84
C ASP A 234 12.58 -24.79 -11.34
N GLN A 235 12.60 -23.85 -12.26
CA GLN A 235 11.38 -23.28 -12.84
C GLN A 235 10.50 -24.33 -13.51
N LYS A 236 11.10 -25.26 -14.27
CA LYS A 236 10.34 -26.27 -15.02
C LYS A 236 9.70 -27.26 -14.08
N GLU A 237 10.45 -27.73 -13.09
CA GLU A 237 9.95 -28.65 -12.06
C GLU A 237 8.83 -28.01 -11.23
N CYS A 238 9.01 -26.75 -10.82
CA CYS A 238 8.00 -26.03 -10.06
C CYS A 238 6.70 -25.82 -10.86
N ILE A 239 6.80 -25.39 -12.11
CA ILE A 239 5.62 -25.23 -12.99
C ILE A 239 4.91 -26.56 -13.19
N ALA A 240 5.64 -27.65 -13.45
CA ALA A 240 5.05 -28.97 -13.63
C ALA A 240 4.31 -29.47 -12.35
N GLU A 241 4.87 -29.21 -11.16
CA GLU A 241 4.18 -29.58 -9.93
C GLU A 241 2.92 -28.73 -9.70
N ILE A 242 2.95 -27.43 -10.03
CA ILE A 242 1.76 -26.58 -9.96
C ILE A 242 0.68 -27.08 -10.91
N GLU A 243 1.02 -27.44 -12.16
CA GLU A 243 0.08 -28.01 -13.14
C GLU A 243 -0.53 -29.30 -12.64
N LYS A 244 0.27 -30.19 -12.06
CA LYS A 244 -0.19 -31.44 -11.46
C LYS A 244 -1.19 -31.20 -10.32
N ILE A 245 -0.94 -30.21 -9.47
CA ILE A 245 -1.87 -29.84 -8.40
C ILE A 245 -3.17 -29.31 -8.99
N PHE A 246 -3.12 -28.43 -10.00
CA PHE A 246 -4.34 -27.95 -10.68
C PHE A 246 -5.13 -29.09 -11.31
N PHE A 247 -4.45 -30.01 -12.01
CA PHE A 247 -5.08 -31.18 -12.61
C PHE A 247 -5.80 -32.04 -11.57
N ASN A 248 -5.13 -32.37 -10.47
CA ASN A 248 -5.69 -33.19 -9.40
C ASN A 248 -6.90 -32.54 -8.69
N ASN A 249 -6.92 -31.20 -8.65
CA ASN A 249 -7.97 -30.45 -7.97
C ASN A 249 -9.18 -30.11 -8.86
N ARG A 250 -9.17 -30.48 -10.15
CA ARG A 250 -10.26 -30.12 -11.11
C ARG A 250 -11.65 -30.45 -10.60
N SER A 251 -11.86 -31.67 -10.11
CA SER A 251 -13.18 -32.13 -9.62
C SER A 251 -13.62 -31.37 -8.37
N LEU A 252 -12.69 -31.15 -7.43
CA LEU A 252 -12.98 -30.41 -6.20
C LEU A 252 -13.26 -28.94 -6.52
N ASP A 253 -12.43 -28.30 -7.36
CA ASP A 253 -12.57 -26.90 -7.73
C ASP A 253 -13.88 -26.64 -8.49
N ALA A 254 -14.30 -27.56 -9.38
CA ALA A 254 -15.59 -27.51 -10.06
C ALA A 254 -16.76 -27.57 -9.04
N LEU A 255 -16.69 -28.48 -8.07
CA LEU A 255 -17.74 -28.66 -7.05
C LEU A 255 -17.91 -27.41 -6.18
N ILE A 256 -16.81 -26.86 -5.66
CA ILE A 256 -16.84 -25.70 -4.77
C ILE A 256 -16.83 -24.35 -5.52
N LYS A 257 -16.75 -24.37 -6.85
CA LYS A 257 -16.76 -23.20 -7.76
C LYS A 257 -15.65 -22.18 -7.45
N ARG A 258 -14.50 -22.66 -7.00
CA ARG A 258 -13.32 -21.82 -6.74
C ARG A 258 -12.03 -22.63 -6.82
N ASN A 259 -10.91 -21.97 -7.14
CA ASN A 259 -9.60 -22.63 -7.06
C ASN A 259 -9.17 -22.80 -5.61
N THR A 260 -8.90 -24.02 -5.19
CA THR A 260 -8.37 -24.37 -3.85
C THR A 260 -6.90 -24.03 -3.71
N PHE A 261 -6.17 -24.08 -4.84
CA PHE A 261 -4.75 -23.79 -4.92
C PHE A 261 -4.48 -22.52 -5.72
N SER A 262 -3.67 -21.62 -5.16
CA SER A 262 -3.37 -20.32 -5.77
C SER A 262 -2.16 -19.68 -5.10
N PRO A 263 -1.53 -18.61 -5.66
CA PRO A 263 -0.48 -17.85 -4.99
C PRO A 263 -0.89 -17.27 -3.62
N ASN A 264 -2.16 -17.39 -3.27
CA ASN A 264 -2.67 -16.99 -1.95
C ASN A 264 -2.39 -18.02 -0.84
N THR A 265 -1.88 -19.20 -1.17
CA THR A 265 -1.44 -20.20 -0.17
C THR A 265 -0.12 -19.85 0.51
N ASP A 266 0.66 -18.88 -0.01
CA ASP A 266 1.81 -18.33 0.71
C ASP A 266 1.42 -17.86 2.12
N LYS A 267 2.17 -18.32 3.11
CA LYS A 267 2.08 -17.87 4.51
C LYS A 267 3.16 -16.83 4.77
N VAL A 268 2.76 -15.62 5.16
CA VAL A 268 3.67 -14.53 5.51
C VAL A 268 3.63 -14.32 7.02
N THR A 269 4.79 -14.31 7.67
CA THR A 269 4.92 -13.98 9.09
C THR A 269 5.91 -12.84 9.28
N PHE A 270 5.65 -12.00 10.29
CA PHE A 270 6.57 -10.97 10.74
C PHE A 270 7.21 -11.45 12.04
N PHE A 271 8.51 -11.37 12.12
CA PHE A 271 9.30 -11.91 13.22
C PHE A 271 10.10 -10.79 13.88
N ASN A 272 10.03 -10.70 15.21
CA ASN A 272 10.85 -9.81 16.01
C ASN A 272 12.18 -10.50 16.29
N CYS A 273 13.26 -10.03 15.65
CA CYS A 273 14.58 -10.64 15.81
C CYS A 273 15.17 -10.43 17.21
N THR A 274 14.84 -9.33 17.88
CA THR A 274 15.35 -9.02 19.23
C THR A 274 14.75 -9.94 20.30
N LYS A 275 13.45 -10.23 20.18
CA LYS A 275 12.71 -11.08 21.12
C LYS A 275 12.67 -12.56 20.72
N ASN A 276 13.06 -12.86 19.48
CA ASN A 276 12.95 -14.20 18.89
C ASN A 276 11.51 -14.74 18.88
N LEU A 277 10.53 -13.88 18.53
CA LEU A 277 9.10 -14.18 18.56
C LEU A 277 8.40 -13.71 17.29
N ASN A 278 7.33 -14.40 16.88
CA ASN A 278 6.41 -13.89 15.88
C ASN A 278 5.70 -12.64 16.38
N SER A 279 5.39 -11.71 15.47
CA SER A 279 4.77 -10.40 15.81
C SER A 279 3.44 -10.55 16.55
N GLU A 280 2.67 -11.62 16.29
CA GLU A 280 1.41 -11.87 16.98
C GLU A 280 1.57 -12.05 18.49
N LEU A 281 2.75 -12.51 18.94
CA LEU A 281 3.09 -12.77 20.34
C LEU A 281 3.79 -11.57 21.01
N CYS A 282 4.08 -10.53 20.26
CA CYS A 282 4.70 -9.31 20.78
C CYS A 282 3.68 -8.39 21.45
N SER A 283 4.14 -7.52 22.35
CA SER A 283 3.31 -6.45 22.93
C SER A 283 2.87 -5.47 21.83
N THR A 284 1.78 -4.73 22.08
CA THR A 284 1.25 -3.74 21.13
C THR A 284 2.28 -2.66 20.76
N GLY A 285 3.10 -2.21 21.71
CA GLY A 285 4.19 -1.27 21.46
C GLY A 285 5.26 -1.85 20.53
N GLU A 286 5.67 -3.10 20.75
CA GLU A 286 6.63 -3.80 19.88
C GLU A 286 6.06 -4.03 18.48
N GLN A 287 4.78 -4.40 18.37
CA GLN A 287 4.09 -4.55 17.10
C GLN A 287 4.11 -3.26 16.28
N LYS A 288 3.79 -2.14 16.90
CA LYS A 288 3.82 -0.81 16.26
C LYS A 288 5.22 -0.42 15.84
N SER A 289 6.22 -0.69 16.66
CA SER A 289 7.61 -0.41 16.35
C SER A 289 8.13 -1.27 15.17
N ILE A 290 7.76 -2.56 15.11
CA ILE A 290 8.07 -3.43 13.96
C ILE A 290 7.36 -2.90 12.70
N LEU A 291 6.08 -2.54 12.78
CA LEU A 291 5.34 -2.01 11.63
C LEU A 291 5.98 -0.74 11.08
N LEU A 292 6.38 0.18 11.96
CA LEU A 292 7.14 1.37 11.59
C LEU A 292 8.45 1.00 10.86
N SER A 293 9.23 0.06 11.44
CA SER A 293 10.48 -0.40 10.82
C SER A 293 10.25 -0.98 9.42
N ILE A 294 9.18 -1.74 9.22
CA ILE A 294 8.78 -2.27 7.91
C ILE A 294 8.48 -1.12 6.93
N ILE A 295 7.73 -0.09 7.35
CA ILE A 295 7.40 1.07 6.51
C ILE A 295 8.67 1.86 6.12
N LEU A 296 9.60 2.07 7.06
CA LEU A 296 10.88 2.72 6.78
C LEU A 296 11.75 1.90 5.83
N ALA A 297 11.79 0.56 5.99
CA ALA A 297 12.50 -0.33 5.07
C ALA A 297 11.95 -0.22 3.63
N PHE A 298 10.63 -0.11 3.47
CA PHE A 298 10.04 0.18 2.16
C PHE A 298 10.47 1.55 1.61
N GLY A 299 10.55 2.57 2.45
CA GLY A 299 11.11 3.87 2.05
C GLY A 299 12.52 3.72 1.46
N TRP A 300 13.38 2.91 2.07
CA TRP A 300 14.71 2.59 1.54
C TRP A 300 14.68 1.84 0.21
N MET A 301 13.78 0.86 0.04
CA MET A 301 13.62 0.17 -1.24
C MET A 301 13.24 1.13 -2.37
N TYR A 302 12.32 2.08 -2.11
CA TYR A 302 11.92 3.08 -3.08
C TYR A 302 13.09 4.02 -3.42
N LYS A 303 13.81 4.51 -2.40
CA LYS A 303 14.97 5.38 -2.59
C LYS A 303 16.07 4.70 -3.42
N GLN A 304 16.45 3.46 -3.11
CA GLN A 304 17.45 2.72 -3.86
C GLN A 304 17.10 2.51 -5.34
N ARG A 305 15.81 2.40 -5.64
CA ARG A 305 15.30 2.21 -7.01
C ARG A 305 14.98 3.51 -7.72
N ASN A 306 15.30 4.65 -7.11
CA ASN A 306 14.98 5.99 -7.62
C ASN A 306 13.47 6.19 -7.94
N ILE A 307 12.60 5.48 -7.21
CA ILE A 307 11.15 5.61 -7.35
C ILE A 307 10.71 6.83 -6.54
N GLN A 308 9.98 7.74 -7.18
CA GLN A 308 9.45 8.93 -6.51
C GLN A 308 8.32 8.55 -5.55
N PHE A 309 8.39 9.00 -4.29
CA PHE A 309 7.38 8.73 -3.29
C PHE A 309 7.23 9.86 -2.28
N ILE A 310 6.11 9.85 -1.58
CA ILE A 310 5.78 10.76 -0.48
C ILE A 310 5.36 9.91 0.71
N LEU A 311 5.79 10.30 1.90
CA LEU A 311 5.48 9.60 3.15
C LEU A 311 4.28 10.28 3.85
N LEU A 312 3.36 9.47 4.37
CA LEU A 312 2.19 9.93 5.11
C LEU A 312 2.15 9.20 6.47
N PHE A 313 2.29 9.94 7.57
CA PHE A 313 2.29 9.40 8.92
C PHE A 313 1.08 9.93 9.69
N ASP A 314 0.08 9.09 9.86
CA ASP A 314 -1.13 9.43 10.63
C ASP A 314 -0.95 9.05 12.10
N GLU A 315 -1.11 10.02 12.99
CA GLU A 315 -0.95 9.87 14.45
C GLU A 315 0.39 9.21 14.84
N ILE A 316 1.51 9.72 14.31
CA ILE A 316 2.83 9.09 14.46
C ILE A 316 3.22 8.87 15.94
N SER A 317 2.78 9.73 16.86
CA SER A 317 3.00 9.57 18.29
C SER A 317 2.37 8.31 18.90
N SER A 318 1.47 7.68 18.20
CA SER A 318 0.92 6.40 18.64
C SER A 318 1.82 5.20 18.31
N HIS A 319 2.83 5.38 17.47
CA HIS A 319 3.75 4.33 17.00
C HIS A 319 5.17 4.45 17.56
N ILE A 320 5.52 5.60 18.10
CA ILE A 320 6.88 5.90 18.56
C ILE A 320 6.80 6.59 19.91
N ASP A 321 7.66 6.19 20.83
CA ASP A 321 7.88 6.91 22.08
C ASP A 321 8.67 8.22 21.87
N GLU A 322 8.58 9.15 22.80
CA GLU A 322 9.24 10.47 22.69
C GLU A 322 10.77 10.36 22.54
N LYS A 323 11.39 9.35 23.16
CA LYS A 323 12.85 9.15 23.11
C LYS A 323 13.33 8.75 21.69
N ASN A 324 12.51 8.05 20.95
CA ASN A 324 12.84 7.56 19.60
C ASN A 324 12.36 8.50 18.48
N MET A 325 11.62 9.56 18.82
CA MET A 325 11.05 10.48 17.83
C MET A 325 12.15 11.23 17.06
N GLU A 326 13.24 11.62 17.72
CA GLU A 326 14.37 12.27 17.06
C GLU A 326 15.02 11.35 16.01
N ASN A 327 15.30 10.11 16.39
CA ASN A 327 15.85 9.10 15.48
C ASN A 327 14.94 8.88 14.27
N PHE A 328 13.63 8.89 14.48
CA PHE A 328 12.65 8.77 13.41
C PHE A 328 12.76 9.94 12.42
N PHE A 329 12.76 11.19 12.87
CA PHE A 329 12.87 12.34 11.97
C PHE A 329 14.21 12.38 11.23
N ILE A 330 15.31 12.00 11.90
CA ILE A 330 16.62 11.85 11.27
C ILE A 330 16.56 10.80 10.17
N GLU A 331 15.91 9.66 10.41
CA GLU A 331 15.79 8.58 9.43
C GLU A 331 14.92 8.99 8.23
N VAL A 332 13.78 9.63 8.49
CA VAL A 332 12.91 10.13 7.41
C VAL A 332 13.62 11.19 6.56
N ALA A 333 14.42 12.06 7.16
CA ALA A 333 15.20 13.06 6.42
C ALA A 333 16.20 12.43 5.43
N LYS A 334 16.74 11.25 5.74
CA LYS A 334 17.65 10.54 4.83
C LYS A 334 16.99 10.09 3.53
N PHE A 335 15.66 9.99 3.47
CA PHE A 335 14.96 9.63 2.24
C PHE A 335 14.98 10.76 1.22
N GLU A 336 15.19 12.02 1.65
CA GLU A 336 15.16 13.21 0.77
C GLU A 336 13.83 13.28 0.00
N THR A 337 12.71 13.02 0.68
CA THR A 337 11.37 13.04 0.14
C THR A 337 10.45 13.89 1.00
N GLN A 338 9.28 14.26 0.48
CA GLN A 338 8.29 14.96 1.27
C GLN A 338 7.59 14.00 2.22
N ALA A 339 7.45 14.43 3.48
CA ALA A 339 6.76 13.68 4.52
C ALA A 339 5.67 14.54 5.19
N TRP A 340 4.49 13.95 5.34
CA TRP A 340 3.32 14.54 5.95
C TRP A 340 3.00 13.81 7.24
N TYR A 341 2.78 14.56 8.30
CA TYR A 341 2.54 14.03 9.63
C TYR A 341 1.24 14.59 10.19
N THR A 342 0.51 13.79 10.97
CA THR A 342 -0.57 14.29 11.82
C THR A 342 -0.27 14.06 13.28
N GLY A 343 -0.75 14.96 14.12
CA GLY A 343 -0.64 14.86 15.57
C GLY A 343 -1.63 15.80 16.28
N THR A 344 -1.89 15.51 17.54
CA THR A 344 -2.75 16.37 18.38
C THR A 344 -1.98 17.50 19.05
N LYS A 345 -0.70 17.27 19.37
CA LYS A 345 0.15 18.21 20.09
C LYS A 345 1.31 18.67 19.21
N LYS A 346 1.51 19.99 19.12
CA LYS A 346 2.59 20.58 18.32
C LYS A 346 3.98 20.25 18.90
N ASN A 347 4.11 20.11 20.21
CA ASN A 347 5.39 19.85 20.88
C ASN A 347 6.09 18.54 20.43
N ILE A 348 5.34 17.55 19.95
CA ILE A 348 5.90 16.30 19.42
C ILE A 348 6.83 16.56 18.22
N PHE A 349 6.59 17.64 17.49
CA PHE A 349 7.31 18.01 16.27
C PHE A 349 8.40 19.06 16.49
N GLN A 350 8.76 19.38 17.75
CA GLN A 350 9.79 20.39 18.06
C GLN A 350 11.13 20.12 17.37
N VAL A 351 11.50 18.83 17.23
CA VAL A 351 12.74 18.41 16.54
C VAL A 351 12.82 18.92 15.09
N ILE A 352 11.68 19.09 14.44
CA ILE A 352 11.59 19.56 13.05
C ILE A 352 10.93 20.93 12.91
N ASP A 353 10.70 21.67 14.00
CA ASP A 353 9.91 22.92 13.98
C ASP A 353 10.47 23.93 12.96
N ASN A 354 11.78 24.12 12.92
CA ASN A 354 12.45 25.02 11.98
C ASN A 354 12.50 24.50 10.52
N LYS A 355 12.11 23.26 10.26
CA LYS A 355 12.18 22.60 8.95
C LYS A 355 10.82 22.12 8.47
N ALA A 356 9.75 22.37 9.22
CA ALA A 356 8.41 21.92 8.92
C ALA A 356 7.46 23.08 8.59
N PHE A 357 6.50 22.81 7.74
CA PHE A 357 5.36 23.68 7.50
C PHE A 357 4.17 23.17 8.31
N PHE A 358 3.68 24.00 9.20
CA PHE A 358 2.57 23.66 10.10
C PHE A 358 1.24 24.10 9.48
N ILE A 359 0.30 23.17 9.41
CA ILE A 359 -1.08 23.39 9.02
C ILE A 359 -1.94 23.23 10.27
N ASP A 360 -2.49 24.33 10.74
CA ASP A 360 -3.48 24.33 11.80
C ASP A 360 -4.87 24.16 11.18
N LEU A 361 -5.60 23.15 11.63
CA LEU A 361 -6.98 22.89 11.23
C LEU A 361 -7.97 23.33 12.31
N ALA A 362 -7.60 24.31 13.16
CA ALA A 362 -8.48 24.85 14.20
C ALA A 362 -9.78 25.43 13.66
#